data_40b5505f8541b92d810b5e9c7f3204bd
#
_entry.id   40b5505f8541b92d810b5e9c7f3204bd
#
_cell.length_a   1.000
_cell.length_b   1.000
_cell.length_c   1.000
_cell.angle_alpha   90.00
_cell.angle_beta   90.00
_cell.angle_gamma   90.00
#
_symmetry.space_group_name_H-M   'P 1'
#
loop_
_entity.id
_entity.type
_entity.pdbx_description
1 polymer ?
#
loop_
_entity_poly.entity_id
_entity_poly.type
_entity_poly.pdbx_seq_one_letter_code
_entity_poly.pdbx_strand_id
1 'polypeptide(L)'
;MNKYELVYIVDAHLAPEAKEDINKQVIDAITKADGKIINSAVWFERQRISFPINKVQDGTYYLINWEGENAASTKIRQPLRLNERILRYLVINVNNQKAPSEQKEKVKV
;
A
#
# COMPACT_ATOMS: atom_id res chain seq x y z
N MET A 1 -14.35 6.04 -13.46
CA MET A 1 -13.28 5.94 -12.46
C MET A 1 -12.56 4.63 -12.57
N ASN A 2 -11.27 4.66 -12.31
CA ASN A 2 -10.46 3.45 -12.32
C ASN A 2 -10.41 2.83 -10.93
N LYS A 3 -10.26 1.51 -10.91
CA LYS A 3 -10.07 0.78 -9.66
C LYS A 3 -8.60 0.48 -9.48
N TYR A 4 -8.11 0.71 -8.28
CA TYR A 4 -6.70 0.52 -7.95
C TYR A 4 -6.53 -0.33 -6.72
N GLU A 5 -5.39 -0.98 -6.65
CA GLU A 5 -4.91 -1.64 -5.43
C GLU A 5 -3.62 -0.95 -5.02
N LEU A 6 -3.52 -0.62 -3.76
CA LEU A 6 -2.29 -0.10 -3.19
C LEU A 6 -1.79 -1.10 -2.16
N VAL A 7 -0.55 -1.54 -2.36
CA VAL A 7 0.12 -2.40 -1.39
C VAL A 7 1.28 -1.59 -0.83
N TYR A 8 1.42 -1.54 0.48
CA TYR A 8 2.59 -0.92 1.08
C TYR A 8 3.10 -1.75 2.24
N ILE A 9 4.38 -1.59 2.53
CA ILE A 9 5.10 -2.40 3.51
C ILE A 9 5.71 -1.50 4.55
N VAL A 10 5.51 -1.84 5.82
CA VAL A 10 6.15 -1.14 6.93
C VAL A 10 6.88 -2.17 7.79
N ASP A 11 7.76 -1.71 8.68
CA ASP A 11 8.49 -2.58 9.59
C ASP A 11 7.51 -3.31 10.51
N ALA A 12 7.57 -4.63 10.52
CA ALA A 12 6.68 -5.44 11.35
C ALA A 12 6.90 -5.21 12.84
N HIS A 13 8.03 -4.66 13.21
CA HIS A 13 8.37 -4.42 14.63
C HIS A 13 7.81 -3.11 15.17
N LEU A 14 7.19 -2.29 14.32
CA LEU A 14 6.57 -1.06 14.79
C LEU A 14 5.41 -1.38 15.74
N ALA A 15 5.20 -0.49 16.71
CA ALA A 15 4.06 -0.64 17.61
C ALA A 15 2.75 -0.58 16.82
N PRO A 16 1.69 -1.24 17.29
CA PRO A 16 0.39 -1.20 16.61
C PRO A 16 -0.13 0.21 16.37
N GLU A 17 0.10 1.11 17.32
CA GLU A 17 -0.33 2.51 17.18
C GLU A 17 0.39 3.20 16.03
N ALA A 18 1.68 2.92 15.87
CA ALA A 18 2.47 3.50 14.79
C ALA A 18 1.99 2.99 13.44
N LYS A 19 1.70 1.70 13.34
CA LYS A 19 1.19 1.12 12.10
C LYS A 19 -0.17 1.71 11.73
N GLU A 20 -1.03 1.88 12.73
CA GLU A 20 -2.35 2.46 12.52
C GLU A 20 -2.25 3.90 12.06
N ASP A 21 -1.32 4.65 12.62
CA ASP A 21 -1.07 6.03 12.23
C ASP A 21 -0.62 6.12 10.78
N ILE A 22 0.28 5.23 10.37
CA ILE A 22 0.73 5.19 8.98
C ILE A 22 -0.44 4.89 8.05
N ASN A 23 -1.29 3.94 8.43
CA ASN A 23 -2.44 3.57 7.63
C ASN A 23 -3.41 4.75 7.47
N LYS A 24 -3.62 5.51 8.54
CA LYS A 24 -4.44 6.72 8.48
C LYS A 24 -3.86 7.75 7.53
N GLN A 25 -2.55 7.92 7.55
CA GLN A 25 -1.87 8.85 6.65
C GLN A 25 -2.02 8.43 5.20
N VAL A 26 -1.95 7.14 4.92
CA VAL A 26 -2.11 6.62 3.57
C VAL A 26 -3.55 6.83 3.08
N ILE A 27 -4.52 6.49 3.92
CA ILE A 27 -5.94 6.68 3.60
C ILE A 27 -6.23 8.14 3.36
N ASP A 28 -5.69 9.00 4.19
CA ASP A 28 -5.86 10.44 4.08
C ASP A 28 -5.30 10.96 2.76
N ALA A 29 -4.13 10.46 2.36
CA ALA A 29 -3.53 10.84 1.09
C ALA A 29 -4.42 10.45 -0.09
N ILE A 30 -5.02 9.26 -0.05
CA ILE A 30 -5.94 8.81 -1.09
C ILE A 30 -7.19 9.71 -1.12
N THR A 31 -7.74 9.99 0.04
CA THR A 31 -8.95 10.83 0.15
C THR A 31 -8.69 12.25 -0.35
N LYS A 32 -7.54 12.81 -0.01
CA LYS A 32 -7.17 14.17 -0.47
C LYS A 32 -6.95 14.22 -1.97
N ALA A 33 -6.64 13.11 -2.59
CA ALA A 33 -6.48 13.02 -4.03
C ALA A 33 -7.80 12.68 -4.73
N ASP A 34 -8.92 12.80 -4.01
CA ASP A 34 -10.26 12.50 -4.51
C ASP A 34 -10.47 11.01 -4.80
N GLY A 35 -9.70 10.16 -4.15
CA GLY A 35 -9.90 8.73 -4.21
C GLY A 35 -10.96 8.27 -3.22
N LYS A 36 -11.61 7.17 -3.54
CA LYS A 36 -12.63 6.58 -2.68
C LYS A 36 -12.13 5.22 -2.18
N ILE A 37 -12.07 5.06 -0.88
CA ILE A 37 -11.65 3.81 -0.27
C ILE A 37 -12.78 2.79 -0.39
N ILE A 38 -12.47 1.63 -0.93
CA ILE A 38 -13.41 0.53 -1.02
C ILE A 38 -13.17 -0.44 0.13
N ASN A 39 -11.92 -0.80 0.35
CA ASN A 39 -11.55 -1.76 1.38
C ASN A 39 -10.11 -1.51 1.80
N SER A 40 -9.83 -1.72 3.08
CA SER A 40 -8.49 -1.58 3.63
C SER A 40 -8.27 -2.69 4.65
N ALA A 41 -7.20 -3.44 4.51
CA ALA A 41 -6.94 -4.57 5.39
C ALA A 41 -5.44 -4.86 5.48
N VAL A 42 -5.06 -5.54 6.55
CA VAL A 42 -3.72 -6.10 6.67
C VAL A 42 -3.69 -7.35 5.80
N TRP A 43 -2.77 -7.38 4.85
CA TRP A 43 -2.63 -8.53 3.97
C TRP A 43 -1.77 -9.60 4.63
N PHE A 44 -0.61 -9.20 5.15
CA PHE A 44 0.25 -10.08 5.93
C PHE A 44 0.70 -9.31 7.16
N GLU A 45 0.42 -9.87 8.33
CA GLU A 45 0.81 -9.28 9.60
C GLU A 45 2.33 -9.22 9.71
N ARG A 46 2.99 -10.30 9.33
CA ARG A 46 4.42 -10.41 9.36
C ARG A 46 4.88 -11.32 8.24
N GLN A 47 5.65 -10.77 7.33
CA GLN A 47 6.14 -11.50 6.17
C GLN A 47 7.60 -11.15 5.96
N ARG A 48 8.42 -12.16 5.70
CA ARG A 48 9.82 -11.92 5.42
C ARG A 48 9.97 -11.20 4.08
N ILE A 49 10.77 -10.15 4.08
CA ILE A 49 11.05 -9.38 2.88
C ILE A 49 12.21 -10.06 2.16
N SER A 50 12.04 -10.37 0.86
CA SER A 50 13.07 -11.06 0.08
C SER A 50 14.39 -10.31 0.05
N PHE A 51 14.31 -8.99 -0.06
CA PHE A 51 15.49 -8.13 -0.03
C PHE A 51 15.30 -7.15 1.12
N PRO A 52 16.10 -7.28 2.19
CA PRO A 52 15.95 -6.37 3.32
C PRO A 52 16.06 -4.92 2.88
N ILE A 53 15.16 -4.08 3.39
CA ILE A 53 15.12 -2.67 3.09
C ILE A 53 15.50 -1.93 4.36
N ASN A 54 16.56 -1.11 4.31
CA ASN A 54 17.07 -0.41 5.48
C ASN A 54 17.31 -1.36 6.65
N LYS A 55 17.82 -2.56 6.35
CA LYS A 55 18.11 -3.61 7.34
C LYS A 55 16.86 -4.21 7.98
N VAL A 56 15.69 -3.89 7.47
CA VAL A 56 14.44 -4.48 7.97
C VAL A 56 14.18 -5.77 7.20
N GLN A 57 14.02 -6.87 7.93
CA GLN A 57 13.83 -8.19 7.32
C GLN A 57 12.38 -8.65 7.31
N ASP A 58 11.59 -8.21 8.26
CA ASP A 58 10.17 -8.59 8.36
C ASP A 58 9.30 -7.37 8.17
N GLY A 59 8.29 -7.49 7.32
CA GLY A 59 7.38 -6.40 7.04
C GLY A 59 5.93 -6.77 7.29
N THR A 60 5.14 -5.76 7.62
CA THR A 60 3.69 -5.87 7.63
C THR A 60 3.19 -5.32 6.31
N TYR A 61 2.39 -6.11 5.61
CA TYR A 61 1.87 -5.76 4.30
C TYR A 61 0.42 -5.32 4.43
N TYR A 62 0.11 -4.15 3.88
CA TYR A 62 -1.25 -3.62 3.85
C TYR A 62 -1.75 -3.58 2.42
N LEU A 63 -3.03 -3.86 2.25
CA LEU A 63 -3.69 -3.82 0.96
C LEU A 63 -4.89 -2.89 1.06
N ILE A 64 -4.94 -1.89 0.19
CA ILE A 64 -6.06 -0.96 0.12
C ILE A 64 -6.63 -0.99 -1.30
N ASN A 65 -7.92 -1.28 -1.41
CA ASN A 65 -8.64 -1.19 -2.67
C ASN A 65 -9.34 0.16 -2.71
N TRP A 66 -9.14 0.91 -3.79
CA TRP A 66 -9.72 2.23 -3.90
C TRP A 66 -10.03 2.57 -5.35
N GLU A 67 -10.88 3.57 -5.55
CA GLU A 67 -11.26 4.07 -6.87
C GLU A 67 -10.86 5.52 -7.02
N GLY A 68 -10.49 5.91 -8.23
CA GLY A 68 -10.16 7.29 -8.51
C GLY A 68 -9.76 7.49 -9.97
N GLU A 69 -9.45 8.72 -10.30
CA GLU A 69 -8.96 9.08 -11.62
C GLU A 69 -7.47 8.79 -11.74
N ASN A 70 -6.94 8.73 -12.94
CA ASN A 70 -5.52 8.52 -13.14
C ASN A 70 -4.68 9.57 -12.42
N ALA A 71 -5.15 10.81 -12.39
CA ALA A 71 -4.45 11.88 -11.69
C ALA A 71 -4.32 11.59 -10.20
N ALA A 72 -5.31 10.91 -9.61
CA ALA A 72 -5.27 10.56 -8.20
C ALA A 72 -4.14 9.57 -7.92
N SER A 73 -3.94 8.57 -8.78
CA SER A 73 -2.87 7.60 -8.57
C SER A 73 -1.49 8.26 -8.61
N THR A 74 -1.34 9.29 -9.43
CA THR A 74 -0.09 10.05 -9.49
C THR A 74 0.09 10.89 -8.22
N LYS A 75 -0.98 11.53 -7.76
CA LYS A 75 -0.92 12.40 -6.59
C LYS A 75 -0.56 11.66 -5.31
N ILE A 76 -1.03 10.44 -5.14
CA ILE A 76 -0.76 9.70 -3.91
C ILE A 76 0.67 9.19 -3.81
N ARG A 77 1.37 9.10 -4.93
CA ARG A 77 2.74 8.59 -4.93
C ARG A 77 3.69 9.47 -4.14
N GLN A 78 3.50 10.77 -4.21
CA GLN A 78 4.40 11.70 -3.52
C GLN A 78 4.34 11.57 -2.00
N PRO A 79 3.16 11.63 -1.35
CA PRO A 79 3.12 11.43 0.09
C PRO A 79 3.59 10.04 0.53
N LEU A 80 3.36 9.02 -0.29
CA LEU A 80 3.85 7.68 0.02
C LEU A 80 5.38 7.63 0.00
N ARG A 81 5.98 8.24 -1.01
CA ARG A 81 7.42 8.26 -1.15
C ARG A 81 8.09 9.10 -0.05
N LEU A 82 7.44 10.15 0.39
CA LEU A 82 7.97 11.02 1.44
C LEU A 82 7.83 10.44 2.83
N ASN A 83 6.99 9.43 3.01
CA ASN A 83 6.82 8.82 4.32
C ASN A 83 7.93 7.80 4.56
N GLU A 84 8.87 8.18 5.40
CA GLU A 84 10.06 7.35 5.65
C GLU A 84 9.74 6.03 6.34
N ARG A 85 8.58 5.91 6.97
CA ARG A 85 8.18 4.68 7.63
C ARG A 85 7.61 3.65 6.67
N ILE A 86 7.29 4.07 5.44
CA ILE A 86 6.85 3.14 4.39
C ILE A 86 8.09 2.65 3.65
N LEU A 87 8.38 1.36 3.77
CA LEU A 87 9.56 0.78 3.17
C LEU A 87 9.43 0.66 1.66
N ARG A 88 8.24 0.29 1.21
CA ARG A 88 7.97 0.12 -0.21
C ARG A 88 6.47 0.22 -0.46
N TYR A 89 6.10 0.66 -1.64
CA TYR A 89 4.70 0.70 -2.03
C TYR A 89 4.55 0.33 -3.50
N LEU A 90 3.36 -0.14 -3.86
CA LEU A 90 3.04 -0.52 -5.23
C LEU A 90 1.59 -0.15 -5.50
N VAL A 91 1.36 0.58 -6.60
CA VAL A 91 0.01 0.96 -7.03
C VAL A 91 -0.30 0.19 -8.31
N ILE A 92 -1.38 -0.57 -8.31
CA ILE A 92 -1.79 -1.40 -9.43
C ILE A 92 -3.14 -0.91 -9.94
N ASN A 93 -3.25 -0.71 -11.26
CA ASN A 93 -4.52 -0.38 -11.88
C ASN A 93 -5.25 -1.67 -12.22
N VAL A 94 -6.26 -1.98 -11.42
CA VAL A 94 -6.98 -3.25 -11.53
C VAL A 94 -7.82 -3.34 -12.79
N ASN A 95 -8.29 -2.20 -13.29
CA ASN A 95 -9.11 -2.16 -14.51
C ASN A 95 -8.41 -2.78 -15.71
N ASN A 96 -7.09 -2.66 -15.75
CA ASN A 96 -6.28 -3.16 -16.84
C ASN A 96 -5.71 -4.55 -16.57
N GLN A 97 -6.07 -5.16 -15.46
CA GLN A 97 -5.58 -6.46 -15.05
C GLN A 97 -6.64 -7.52 -15.26
N LYS A 98 -6.29 -8.61 -15.91
CA LYS A 98 -7.21 -9.70 -16.10
C LYS A 98 -7.23 -10.69 -14.95
N ALA A 99 -6.15 -10.74 -14.19
CA ALA A 99 -6.00 -11.68 -13.11
C ALA A 99 -5.40 -10.99 -11.89
N PRO A 100 -6.19 -10.18 -11.16
CA PRO A 100 -5.68 -9.46 -10.00
C PRO A 100 -5.06 -10.36 -8.93
N SER A 101 -5.58 -11.56 -8.77
CA SER A 101 -5.05 -12.49 -7.78
C SER A 101 -3.61 -12.89 -8.09
N GLU A 102 -3.26 -12.98 -9.36
CA GLU A 102 -1.90 -13.28 -9.76
C GLU A 102 -0.96 -12.14 -9.41
N GLN A 103 -1.44 -10.91 -9.54
CA GLN A 103 -0.66 -9.75 -9.15
C GLN A 103 -0.33 -9.79 -7.67
N LYS A 104 -1.27 -10.20 -6.85
CA LYS A 104 -1.06 -10.32 -5.42
C LYS A 104 -0.01 -11.35 -5.10
N GLU A 105 -0.01 -12.46 -5.79
CA GLU A 105 0.99 -13.49 -5.59
C GLU A 105 2.39 -12.99 -5.91
N LYS A 106 2.53 -12.20 -6.96
CA LYS A 106 3.83 -11.63 -7.33
C LYS A 106 4.35 -10.69 -6.26
N VAL A 107 3.48 -9.96 -5.63
CA VAL A 107 3.88 -9.03 -4.57
C VAL A 107 4.34 -9.77 -3.34
N LYS A 108 3.80 -10.95 -3.08
CA LYS A 108 4.18 -11.77 -1.95
C LYS A 108 5.65 -12.11 -1.89
N VAL A 109 6.24 -12.30 -3.02
CA VAL A 109 7.63 -12.73 -3.12
C VAL A 109 8.60 -11.58 -2.81
#